data_438137de8db4075d12cd939001c56688
#
_entry.id   438137de8db4075d12cd939001c56688
#
_cell.length_a   1.000
_cell.length_b   1.000
_cell.length_c   1.000
_cell.angle_alpha   90.00
_cell.angle_beta   90.00
_cell.angle_gamma   90.00
#
_symmetry.space_group_name_H-M   'P 1'
#
loop_
_entity.id
_entity.type
_entity.pdbx_description
1 polymer ?
#
loop_
_entity_poly.entity_id
_entity_poly.type
_entity_poly.pdbx_seq_one_letter_code
_entity_poly.pdbx_strand_id
1 'polypeptide(L)'
;LTSYLGKYKQAHVLLDDMNVQQINYLRRDRGEYALLRNQFNSSVRPNFLKSLSEHPDALSTFDAGSLERLAGGKTPAGWQVHHKIPLDDGGTNDFDNLVLIQNSPYHSALTKTQAIITKDLPYNSGTDVLWPSPNGVIYPVGK
;
A
#
# COMPACT_ATOMS: atom_id res chain seq x y z
N LEU A 1 -3.00 -11.81 -11.89
CA LEU A 1 -3.80 -11.42 -10.75
C LEU A 1 -5.23 -11.94 -10.80
N THR A 2 -5.86 -11.85 -11.95
CA THR A 2 -7.23 -12.34 -12.17
C THR A 2 -7.38 -13.80 -11.74
N SER A 3 -6.48 -14.65 -12.18
CA SER A 3 -6.46 -16.07 -11.81
C SER A 3 -6.27 -16.27 -10.32
N TYR A 4 -5.38 -15.48 -9.72
CA TYR A 4 -5.05 -15.56 -8.31
C TYR A 4 -6.23 -15.14 -7.41
N LEU A 5 -6.94 -14.10 -7.81
CA LEU A 5 -8.06 -13.55 -7.04
C LEU A 5 -9.43 -14.03 -7.51
N GLY A 6 -9.48 -14.99 -8.43
CA GLY A 6 -10.74 -15.42 -9.07
C GLY A 6 -11.84 -15.84 -8.11
N LYS A 7 -11.49 -16.45 -6.98
CA LYS A 7 -12.46 -16.85 -5.95
C LYS A 7 -12.98 -15.68 -5.12
N TYR A 8 -12.36 -14.49 -5.23
CA TYR A 8 -12.76 -13.28 -4.53
C TYR A 8 -13.25 -12.26 -5.56
N LYS A 9 -14.45 -12.44 -6.08
CA LYS A 9 -14.97 -11.70 -7.24
C LYS A 9 -14.88 -10.19 -7.12
N GLN A 10 -15.17 -9.63 -5.94
CA GLN A 10 -15.11 -8.18 -5.75
C GLN A 10 -13.67 -7.66 -5.87
N ALA A 11 -12.73 -8.36 -5.25
CA ALA A 11 -11.33 -7.99 -5.35
C ALA A 11 -10.85 -8.09 -6.79
N HIS A 12 -11.26 -9.13 -7.52
CA HIS A 12 -10.91 -9.30 -8.92
C HIS A 12 -11.40 -8.12 -9.79
N VAL A 13 -12.60 -7.64 -9.56
CA VAL A 13 -13.18 -6.53 -10.33
C VAL A 13 -12.49 -5.21 -9.99
N LEU A 14 -12.17 -4.98 -8.70
CA LEU A 14 -11.66 -3.72 -8.22
C LEU A 14 -10.14 -3.57 -8.34
N LEU A 15 -9.41 -4.68 -8.18
CA LEU A 15 -7.96 -4.65 -8.10
C LEU A 15 -7.31 -5.04 -9.43
N ASP A 16 -7.50 -4.20 -10.46
CA ASP A 16 -6.73 -4.34 -11.69
C ASP A 16 -5.38 -3.60 -11.54
N ASP A 17 -4.50 -3.72 -12.51
CA ASP A 17 -3.18 -3.10 -12.51
C ASP A 17 -2.37 -3.41 -11.23
N MET A 18 -2.43 -4.66 -10.80
CA MET A 18 -1.68 -5.17 -9.66
C MET A 18 -0.55 -6.07 -10.12
N ASN A 19 0.58 -6.00 -9.41
CA ASN A 19 1.62 -7.01 -9.50
C ASN A 19 1.31 -8.14 -8.52
N VAL A 20 1.56 -9.37 -8.97
CA VAL A 20 1.57 -10.53 -8.08
C VAL A 20 2.98 -11.09 -8.10
N GLN A 21 3.65 -11.08 -6.97
CA GLN A 21 5.03 -11.54 -6.87
C GLN A 21 5.16 -12.54 -5.74
N GLN A 22 6.11 -13.45 -5.87
CA GLN A 22 6.45 -14.36 -4.79
C GLN A 22 7.37 -13.64 -3.83
N ILE A 23 6.98 -13.62 -2.55
CA ILE A 23 7.81 -13.04 -1.49
C ILE A 23 8.03 -14.10 -0.41
N ASN A 24 9.15 -14.00 0.29
CA ASN A 24 9.38 -14.77 1.50
C ASN A 24 8.74 -14.04 2.65
N TYR A 25 7.55 -14.49 3.05
CA TYR A 25 6.77 -13.84 4.11
C TYR A 25 7.43 -14.11 5.47
N LEU A 26 7.64 -13.04 6.22
CA LEU A 26 8.16 -13.13 7.57
C LEU A 26 7.45 -12.09 8.44
N ARG A 27 6.63 -12.56 9.37
CA ARG A 27 5.92 -11.65 10.27
C ARG A 27 6.92 -10.99 11.22
N ARG A 28 6.93 -9.67 11.22
CA ARG A 28 7.93 -8.88 11.92
C ARG A 28 7.79 -8.95 13.44
N ASP A 29 8.93 -8.96 14.14
CA ASP A 29 8.98 -8.79 15.58
C ASP A 29 8.27 -7.48 16.01
N ARG A 30 7.55 -7.53 17.13
CA ARG A 30 6.72 -6.41 17.57
C ARG A 30 7.52 -5.15 17.91
N GLY A 31 8.72 -5.30 18.48
CA GLY A 31 9.59 -4.16 18.79
C GLY A 31 10.08 -3.45 17.54
N GLU A 32 10.55 -4.19 16.55
CA GLU A 32 10.95 -3.64 15.27
C GLU A 32 9.79 -2.97 14.55
N TYR A 33 8.62 -3.59 14.58
CA TYR A 33 7.41 -3.03 13.97
C TYR A 33 7.09 -1.66 14.57
N ALA A 34 7.12 -1.54 15.91
CA ALA A 34 6.81 -0.29 16.57
C ALA A 34 7.79 0.83 16.17
N LEU A 35 9.08 0.51 16.10
CA LEU A 35 10.10 1.47 15.69
C LEU A 35 9.87 1.96 14.25
N LEU A 36 9.62 1.03 13.33
CA LEU A 36 9.38 1.38 11.92
C LEU A 36 8.08 2.18 11.76
N ARG A 37 7.04 1.83 12.52
CA ARG A 37 5.77 2.56 12.48
C ARG A 37 5.94 4.00 12.97
N ASN A 38 6.73 4.21 14.03
CA ASN A 38 7.03 5.55 14.53
C ASN A 38 7.79 6.37 13.50
N GLN A 39 8.78 5.78 12.83
CA GLN A 39 9.52 6.45 11.75
C GLN A 39 8.58 6.81 10.60
N PHE A 40 7.68 5.92 10.23
CA PHE A 40 6.72 6.16 9.17
C PHE A 40 5.83 7.36 9.52
N ASN A 41 5.25 7.36 10.70
CA ASN A 41 4.31 8.42 11.11
C ASN A 41 5.00 9.77 11.26
N SER A 42 6.24 9.82 11.75
CA SER A 42 6.91 11.09 12.07
C SER A 42 7.57 11.74 10.86
N SER A 43 8.09 10.97 9.90
CA SER A 43 8.85 11.57 8.80
C SER A 43 8.59 10.94 7.44
N VAL A 44 8.51 9.62 7.35
CA VAL A 44 8.46 8.93 6.06
C VAL A 44 7.17 9.27 5.30
N ARG A 45 6.02 9.15 5.96
CA ARG A 45 4.73 9.46 5.32
C ARG A 45 4.63 10.90 4.83
N PRO A 46 4.92 11.92 5.66
CA PRO A 46 4.87 13.30 5.16
C PRO A 46 5.83 13.54 4.02
N ASN A 47 7.04 12.99 4.07
CA ASN A 47 8.02 13.18 3.01
C ASN A 47 7.62 12.49 1.72
N PHE A 48 7.03 11.29 1.81
CA PHE A 48 6.50 10.59 0.64
C PHE A 48 5.38 11.42 -0.02
N LEU A 49 4.44 11.93 0.76
CA LEU A 49 3.35 12.75 0.25
C LEU A 49 3.85 14.02 -0.44
N LYS A 50 4.84 14.69 0.15
CA LYS A 50 5.46 15.86 -0.47
C LYS A 50 6.11 15.51 -1.80
N SER A 51 6.74 14.35 -1.90
CA SER A 51 7.39 13.91 -3.13
C SER A 51 6.38 13.68 -4.26
N LEU A 52 5.10 13.46 -3.94
CA LEU A 52 4.06 13.22 -4.92
C LEU A 52 3.44 14.51 -5.47
N SER A 53 3.64 15.66 -4.81
CA SER A 53 2.91 16.89 -5.15
C SER A 53 3.12 17.37 -6.58
N GLU A 54 4.24 17.04 -7.20
CA GLU A 54 4.55 17.39 -8.59
C GLU A 54 4.67 16.16 -9.48
N HIS A 55 4.35 14.98 -8.98
CA HIS A 55 4.43 13.76 -9.75
C HIS A 55 3.34 13.74 -10.84
N PRO A 56 3.66 13.31 -12.08
CA PRO A 56 2.66 13.28 -13.16
C PRO A 56 1.38 12.53 -12.80
N ASP A 57 1.48 11.43 -12.05
CA ASP A 57 0.32 10.65 -11.65
C ASP A 57 -0.57 11.41 -10.69
N ALA A 58 0.01 12.23 -9.80
CA ALA A 58 -0.77 13.09 -8.91
C ALA A 58 -1.46 14.20 -9.69
N LEU A 59 -0.75 14.80 -10.65
CA LEU A 59 -1.32 15.88 -11.46
C LEU A 59 -2.50 15.41 -12.30
N SER A 60 -2.49 14.15 -12.74
CA SER A 60 -3.59 13.58 -13.53
C SER A 60 -4.75 13.08 -12.68
N THR A 61 -4.55 12.91 -11.37
CA THR A 61 -5.54 12.29 -10.47
C THR A 61 -6.23 13.28 -9.57
N PHE A 62 -5.53 14.31 -9.08
CA PHE A 62 -6.01 15.19 -8.01
C PHE A 62 -6.29 16.59 -8.49
N ASP A 63 -7.26 17.26 -7.81
CA ASP A 63 -7.55 18.67 -7.99
C ASP A 63 -6.51 19.53 -7.24
N ALA A 64 -6.62 20.85 -7.41
CA ALA A 64 -5.69 21.80 -6.81
C ALA A 64 -5.65 21.72 -5.29
N GLY A 65 -6.79 21.53 -4.64
CA GLY A 65 -6.86 21.43 -3.19
C GLY A 65 -6.15 20.18 -2.66
N SER A 66 -6.33 19.05 -3.34
CA SER A 66 -5.66 17.80 -2.98
C SER A 66 -4.16 17.88 -3.22
N LEU A 67 -3.73 18.50 -4.32
CA LEU A 67 -2.30 18.72 -4.60
C LEU A 67 -1.65 19.60 -3.54
N GLU A 68 -2.37 20.61 -3.05
CA GLU A 68 -1.89 21.48 -1.99
C GLU A 68 -1.68 20.69 -0.69
N ARG A 69 -2.60 19.77 -0.37
CA ARG A 69 -2.44 18.89 0.80
C ARG A 69 -1.19 18.03 0.67
N LEU A 70 -0.96 17.45 -0.49
CA LEU A 70 0.26 16.67 -0.74
C LEU A 70 1.51 17.50 -0.52
N ALA A 71 1.54 18.71 -1.04
CA ALA A 71 2.68 19.63 -0.86
C ALA A 71 2.94 19.95 0.61
N GLY A 72 1.90 19.92 1.44
CA GLY A 72 2.02 20.10 2.88
C GLY A 72 2.31 18.81 3.67
N GLY A 73 2.49 17.69 2.98
CA GLY A 73 2.73 16.41 3.65
C GLY A 73 1.47 15.78 4.24
N LYS A 74 0.31 16.12 3.70
CA LYS A 74 -0.98 15.61 4.16
C LYS A 74 -1.66 14.77 3.10
N THR A 75 -2.42 13.76 3.53
CA THR A 75 -3.18 12.92 2.59
C THR A 75 -4.40 13.66 2.07
N PRO A 76 -4.74 13.50 0.77
CA PRO A 76 -6.03 13.97 0.26
C PRO A 76 -7.18 13.24 0.94
N ALA A 77 -8.34 13.90 1.02
CA ALA A 77 -9.54 13.28 1.61
C ALA A 77 -9.91 12.01 0.84
N GLY A 78 -10.15 10.92 1.56
CA GLY A 78 -10.50 9.62 0.96
C GLY A 78 -9.32 8.78 0.50
N TRP A 79 -8.10 9.21 0.78
CA TRP A 79 -6.87 8.52 0.40
C TRP A 79 -5.98 8.26 1.61
N GLN A 80 -5.07 7.30 1.49
CA GLN A 80 -4.08 7.04 2.54
C GLN A 80 -2.83 6.41 1.95
N VAL A 81 -1.72 6.49 2.69
CA VAL A 81 -0.47 5.85 2.31
C VAL A 81 -0.48 4.41 2.82
N HIS A 82 -0.23 3.48 1.91
CA HIS A 82 -0.22 2.05 2.17
C HIS A 82 1.15 1.48 1.86
N HIS A 83 1.65 0.61 2.72
CA HIS A 83 2.86 -0.16 2.42
C HIS A 83 2.48 -1.31 1.49
N LYS A 84 3.15 -1.42 0.35
CA LYS A 84 2.88 -2.51 -0.61
C LYS A 84 3.08 -3.86 0.04
N ILE A 85 4.20 -4.01 0.77
CA ILE A 85 4.40 -5.11 1.71
C ILE A 85 4.31 -4.48 3.09
N PRO A 86 3.31 -4.85 3.91
CA PRO A 86 3.13 -4.20 5.22
C PRO A 86 4.35 -4.33 6.12
N LEU A 87 4.57 -3.34 6.97
CA LEU A 87 5.67 -3.37 7.95
C LEU A 87 5.61 -4.60 8.83
N ASP A 88 4.40 -5.04 9.20
CA ASP A 88 4.17 -6.24 9.98
C ASP A 88 4.65 -7.51 9.26
N ASP A 89 4.69 -7.46 7.95
CA ASP A 89 4.93 -8.62 7.09
C ASP A 89 6.29 -8.56 6.38
N GLY A 90 7.23 -7.81 6.94
CA GLY A 90 8.59 -7.73 6.42
C GLY A 90 8.85 -6.56 5.46
N GLY A 91 7.87 -5.69 5.26
CA GLY A 91 8.03 -4.52 4.40
C GLY A 91 8.91 -3.44 5.02
N THR A 92 9.32 -2.48 4.19
CA THR A 92 10.18 -1.37 4.60
C THR A 92 9.47 -0.04 4.43
N ASN A 93 10.11 1.03 4.94
CA ASN A 93 9.66 2.41 4.75
C ASN A 93 10.25 3.08 3.50
N ASP A 94 10.87 2.31 2.62
CA ASP A 94 11.37 2.84 1.35
C ASP A 94 10.20 3.31 0.48
N PHE A 95 10.38 4.40 -0.23
CA PHE A 95 9.32 4.96 -1.09
C PHE A 95 8.84 3.94 -2.14
N ASP A 96 9.71 3.05 -2.60
CA ASP A 96 9.34 1.98 -3.53
C ASP A 96 8.31 1.01 -2.95
N ASN A 97 8.21 0.94 -1.63
CA ASN A 97 7.26 0.10 -0.91
C ASN A 97 5.99 0.85 -0.52
N LEU A 98 5.84 2.11 -0.94
CA LEU A 98 4.70 2.94 -0.56
C LEU A 98 3.82 3.26 -1.77
N VAL A 99 2.53 3.40 -1.53
CA VAL A 99 1.56 3.81 -2.53
C VAL A 99 0.48 4.65 -1.85
N LEU A 100 0.06 5.73 -2.51
CA LEU A 100 -1.09 6.50 -2.08
C LEU A 100 -2.32 5.84 -2.71
N ILE A 101 -3.19 5.26 -1.90
CA ILE A 101 -4.31 4.45 -2.39
C ILE A 101 -5.64 5.03 -1.90
N GLN A 102 -6.64 4.96 -2.76
CA GLN A 102 -7.99 5.40 -2.41
C GLN A 102 -8.61 4.43 -1.39
N ASN A 103 -9.17 4.97 -0.31
CA ASN A 103 -9.64 4.17 0.82
C ASN A 103 -10.72 3.16 0.43
N SER A 104 -11.75 3.59 -0.25
CA SER A 104 -12.86 2.74 -0.63
C SER A 104 -13.11 2.90 -2.13
N PRO A 105 -13.26 1.81 -2.85
CA PRO A 105 -13.25 0.40 -2.42
C PRO A 105 -11.86 -0.25 -2.42
N TYR A 106 -10.84 0.43 -2.88
CA TYR A 106 -9.57 -0.19 -3.26
C TYR A 106 -8.73 -0.65 -2.08
N HIS A 107 -8.45 0.23 -1.11
CA HIS A 107 -7.65 -0.17 0.05
C HIS A 107 -8.35 -1.26 0.86
N SER A 108 -9.67 -1.15 1.03
CA SER A 108 -10.44 -2.15 1.76
C SER A 108 -10.36 -3.53 1.10
N ALA A 109 -10.49 -3.59 -0.23
CA ALA A 109 -10.40 -4.84 -0.97
C ALA A 109 -9.00 -5.45 -0.89
N LEU A 110 -7.97 -4.62 -1.04
CA LEU A 110 -6.58 -5.07 -0.96
C LEU A 110 -6.25 -5.60 0.44
N THR A 111 -6.64 -4.87 1.48
CA THR A 111 -6.39 -5.26 2.87
C THR A 111 -7.05 -6.61 3.20
N LYS A 112 -8.28 -6.81 2.76
CA LYS A 112 -8.98 -8.09 2.95
C LYS A 112 -8.26 -9.23 2.25
N THR A 113 -7.80 -9.01 1.03
CA THR A 113 -7.07 -10.01 0.25
C THR A 113 -5.76 -10.39 0.95
N GLN A 114 -5.00 -9.40 1.39
CA GLN A 114 -3.74 -9.62 2.08
C GLN A 114 -3.95 -10.32 3.42
N ALA A 115 -4.99 -9.96 4.16
CA ALA A 115 -5.32 -10.60 5.43
C ALA A 115 -5.65 -12.10 5.25
N ILE A 116 -6.34 -12.46 4.17
CA ILE A 116 -6.65 -13.85 3.86
C ILE A 116 -5.37 -14.64 3.59
N ILE A 117 -4.42 -14.04 2.86
CA ILE A 117 -3.15 -14.70 2.53
C ILE A 117 -2.33 -15.00 3.79
N THR A 118 -2.34 -14.09 4.77
CA THR A 118 -1.47 -14.17 5.96
C THR A 118 -2.13 -14.77 7.19
N LYS A 119 -3.39 -15.14 7.10
CA LYS A 119 -4.26 -15.46 8.23
C LYS A 119 -3.66 -16.42 9.25
N ASP A 120 -3.03 -17.50 8.82
CA ASP A 120 -2.56 -18.55 9.73
C ASP A 120 -1.04 -18.67 9.76
N LEU A 121 -0.33 -17.63 9.32
CA LEU A 121 1.14 -17.67 9.28
C LEU A 121 1.73 -17.34 10.64
N PRO A 122 2.71 -18.12 11.11
CA PRO A 122 3.33 -17.89 12.42
C PRO A 122 4.29 -16.69 12.41
N TYR A 123 4.55 -16.14 13.60
CA TYR A 123 5.56 -15.10 13.77
C TYR A 123 6.97 -15.66 13.58
N ASN A 124 7.86 -14.86 13.03
CA ASN A 124 9.29 -15.17 12.87
C ASN A 124 9.55 -16.47 12.10
N SER A 125 8.63 -16.83 11.22
CA SER A 125 8.73 -18.04 10.41
C SER A 125 8.56 -17.66 8.94
N GLY A 126 9.59 -17.92 8.13
CA GLY A 126 9.54 -17.61 6.70
C GLY A 126 8.66 -18.57 5.93
N THR A 127 7.84 -18.05 5.03
CA THR A 127 7.01 -18.85 4.13
C THR A 127 6.88 -18.09 2.81
N ASP A 128 7.05 -18.78 1.69
CA ASP A 128 6.85 -18.14 0.38
C ASP A 128 5.36 -18.02 0.09
N VAL A 129 4.93 -16.81 -0.26
CA VAL A 129 3.54 -16.53 -0.61
C VAL A 129 3.49 -15.69 -1.87
N LEU A 130 2.37 -15.78 -2.60
CA LEU A 130 2.09 -14.87 -3.70
C LEU A 130 1.43 -13.62 -3.12
N TRP A 131 2.02 -12.46 -3.39
CA TRP A 131 1.61 -11.20 -2.78
C TRP A 131 1.15 -10.20 -3.83
N PRO A 132 -0.11 -9.73 -3.77
CA PRO A 132 -0.58 -8.68 -4.65
C PRO A 132 -0.17 -7.31 -4.13
N SER A 133 0.34 -6.45 -5.02
CA SER A 133 0.66 -5.07 -4.67
C SER A 133 0.31 -4.13 -5.81
N PRO A 134 -0.17 -2.91 -5.50
CA PRO A 134 -0.49 -1.92 -6.53
C PRO A 134 0.76 -1.49 -7.30
N ASN A 135 0.60 -1.29 -8.61
CA ASN A 135 1.65 -0.71 -9.43
C ASN A 135 1.71 0.81 -9.20
N GLY A 136 2.93 1.36 -9.26
CA GLY A 136 3.14 2.79 -9.20
C GLY A 136 3.04 3.36 -7.80
N VAL A 137 2.91 4.69 -7.71
CA VAL A 137 2.90 5.46 -6.46
C VAL A 137 1.51 5.96 -6.07
N ILE A 138 0.55 5.90 -6.99
CA ILE A 138 -0.85 6.31 -6.76
C ILE A 138 -1.76 5.23 -7.35
N TYR A 139 -2.75 4.80 -6.59
CA TYR A 139 -3.69 3.77 -7.05
C TYR A 139 -5.12 4.09 -6.59
N PRO A 140 -6.10 4.17 -7.48
CA PRO A 140 -5.97 4.16 -8.94
C PRO A 140 -5.50 5.51 -9.47
N VAL A 141 -4.92 5.51 -10.67
CA VAL A 141 -4.40 6.71 -11.33
C VAL A 141 -5.44 7.25 -12.31
N GLY A 142 -5.54 8.58 -12.38
CA GLY A 142 -6.38 9.24 -13.38
C GLY A 142 -7.88 9.16 -13.11
N LYS A 143 -8.28 8.98 -11.85
CA LYS A 143 -9.71 8.83 -11.47
C LYS A 143 -10.29 10.09 -10.84
#